data_ac7f9eb1cd776c00ab68facdf37d5e8c
#
_entry.id   ac7f9eb1cd776c00ab68facdf37d5e8c
#
_cell.length_a   1.000
_cell.length_b   1.000
_cell.length_c   1.000
_cell.angle_alpha   90.00
_cell.angle_beta   90.00
_cell.angle_gamma   90.00
#
_symmetry.space_group_name_H-M   'P 1'
#
loop_
_entity.id
_entity.type
_entity.pdbx_description
1 polymer ?
#
loop_
_entity_poly.entity_id
_entity_poly.type
_entity_poly.pdbx_seq_one_letter_code
_entity_poly.pdbx_strand_id
1 'polypeptide(L)'
;MGLNYLKYIFYLLISLLLLFFIFYVLSYFKAFSNSYLKAGPTEVNLLVLWNNKEYKEIIDYAENGLKKNRFDFNLNLLLGFSYFYYSLMLNDSYLKGQFLDSAIERLRFLMSINDDAPMGLLYYILGKAYSHKGEYYSDLSVKYLNKALYSSSFTFMSMQKDIFEYLGYSYQLLKDYHSSLKFFEKAYRENKSDLVLWSLAYVNYKAGNIDESIQYINKFLQEENGTFVKDRSDSNLIQKVYLLYGDIFFEKNNYDEAFNCYDKVLKINSLNPNVYVKIGDIYRKKDKDYPKARKYWREALSIDPYLEEARERLKISLEDF
;
A
#
# COMPACT_ATOMS: atom_id res chain seq x y z
N MET A 1 -46.30 1.03 -7.21
CA MET A 1 -45.60 1.86 -8.24
C MET A 1 -44.73 3.00 -7.66
N GLY A 2 -44.89 3.43 -6.42
CA GLY A 2 -44.18 4.60 -5.84
C GLY A 2 -42.69 4.38 -5.47
N LEU A 3 -42.30 3.17 -5.02
CA LEU A 3 -40.96 2.98 -4.47
C LEU A 3 -39.83 2.97 -5.54
N ASN A 4 -40.15 2.53 -6.75
CA ASN A 4 -39.16 2.51 -7.83
C ASN A 4 -38.95 3.93 -8.41
N TYR A 5 -39.98 4.78 -8.37
CA TYR A 5 -39.91 6.17 -8.84
C TYR A 5 -39.01 7.01 -7.90
N LEU A 6 -39.09 6.78 -6.58
CA LEU A 6 -38.25 7.46 -5.58
C LEU A 6 -36.76 7.04 -5.76
N LYS A 7 -36.48 5.77 -6.07
CA LYS A 7 -35.12 5.31 -6.38
C LYS A 7 -34.55 5.98 -7.64
N TYR A 8 -35.35 6.10 -8.69
CA TYR A 8 -34.93 6.79 -9.92
C TYR A 8 -34.64 8.29 -9.69
N ILE A 9 -35.47 8.99 -8.91
CA ILE A 9 -35.26 10.40 -8.52
C ILE A 9 -33.98 10.50 -7.67
N PHE A 10 -33.74 9.57 -6.75
CA PHE A 10 -32.53 9.54 -5.91
C PHE A 10 -31.27 9.32 -6.73
N TYR A 11 -31.28 8.40 -7.69
CA TYR A 11 -30.14 8.20 -8.61
C TYR A 11 -29.93 9.38 -9.56
N LEU A 12 -31.00 10.02 -10.00
CA LEU A 12 -30.91 11.23 -10.82
C LEU A 12 -30.32 12.41 -10.04
N LEU A 13 -30.71 12.57 -8.77
CA LEU A 13 -30.16 13.59 -7.88
C LEU A 13 -28.68 13.33 -7.57
N ILE A 14 -28.30 12.08 -7.36
CA ILE A 14 -26.88 11.70 -7.16
C ILE A 14 -26.07 11.94 -8.42
N SER A 15 -26.59 11.62 -9.62
CA SER A 15 -25.89 11.87 -10.88
C SER A 15 -25.76 13.37 -11.17
N LEU A 16 -26.78 14.18 -10.85
CA LEU A 16 -26.74 15.65 -10.92
C LEU A 16 -25.76 16.26 -9.92
N LEU A 17 -25.71 15.75 -8.69
CA LEU A 17 -24.73 16.16 -7.69
C LEU A 17 -23.29 15.79 -8.10
N LEU A 18 -23.09 14.61 -8.72
CA LEU A 18 -21.81 14.19 -9.28
C LEU A 18 -21.39 15.08 -10.47
N LEU A 19 -22.31 15.43 -11.36
CA LEU A 19 -22.05 16.35 -12.46
C LEU A 19 -21.76 17.78 -11.97
N PHE A 20 -22.48 18.25 -10.95
CA PHE A 20 -22.23 19.55 -10.31
C PHE A 20 -20.88 19.56 -9.60
N PHE A 21 -20.50 18.45 -8.97
CA PHE A 21 -19.21 18.26 -8.30
C PHE A 21 -18.06 18.22 -9.31
N ILE A 22 -18.21 17.46 -10.40
CA ILE A 22 -17.22 17.44 -11.51
C ILE A 22 -17.10 18.83 -12.11
N PHE A 23 -18.21 19.55 -12.31
CA PHE A 23 -18.21 20.92 -12.83
C PHE A 23 -17.58 21.91 -11.84
N TYR A 24 -17.79 21.74 -10.54
CA TYR A 24 -17.18 22.56 -9.48
C TYR A 24 -15.67 22.31 -9.40
N VAL A 25 -15.23 21.05 -9.43
CA VAL A 25 -13.80 20.68 -9.48
C VAL A 25 -13.16 21.18 -10.77
N LEU A 26 -13.83 21.01 -11.92
CA LEU A 26 -13.35 21.54 -13.19
C LEU A 26 -13.36 23.06 -13.24
N SER A 27 -14.35 23.73 -12.62
CA SER A 27 -14.40 25.20 -12.54
C SER A 27 -13.38 25.75 -11.55
N TYR A 28 -13.09 25.05 -10.45
CA TYR A 28 -12.00 25.37 -9.53
C TYR A 28 -10.63 25.20 -10.20
N PHE A 29 -10.43 24.08 -10.92
CA PHE A 29 -9.24 23.90 -11.77
C PHE A 29 -9.21 24.88 -12.94
N LYS A 30 -10.34 25.25 -13.53
CA LYS A 30 -10.44 26.23 -14.62
C LYS A 30 -10.23 27.66 -14.12
N ALA A 31 -10.73 28.02 -12.93
CA ALA A 31 -10.39 29.27 -12.26
C ALA A 31 -8.93 29.33 -11.84
N PHE A 32 -8.39 28.20 -11.38
CA PHE A 32 -6.97 27.96 -11.10
C PHE A 32 -6.15 28.13 -12.38
N SER A 33 -6.55 27.52 -13.51
CA SER A 33 -5.85 27.66 -14.79
C SER A 33 -5.98 29.08 -15.39
N ASN A 34 -7.16 29.71 -15.32
CA ASN A 34 -7.38 31.03 -15.94
C ASN A 34 -6.77 32.21 -15.18
N SER A 35 -6.55 32.11 -13.87
CA SER A 35 -5.90 33.20 -13.11
C SER A 35 -4.38 33.19 -13.21
N TYR A 36 -3.76 32.07 -13.58
CA TYR A 36 -2.29 31.91 -13.60
C TYR A 36 -1.68 31.59 -14.96
N LEU A 37 -2.50 31.29 -16.01
CA LEU A 37 -2.02 30.91 -17.34
C LEU A 37 -2.03 32.06 -18.37
N LYS A 38 -1.89 33.30 -17.93
CA LYS A 38 -1.57 34.41 -18.84
C LYS A 38 -0.05 34.57 -18.95
N ALA A 39 0.65 33.59 -19.55
CA ALA A 39 2.05 33.81 -19.93
C ALA A 39 2.50 32.82 -21.02
N GLY A 40 2.55 33.32 -22.25
CA GLY A 40 3.47 32.85 -23.30
C GLY A 40 3.08 31.57 -24.07
N PRO A 41 3.75 31.28 -25.18
CA PRO A 41 3.31 30.32 -26.21
C PRO A 41 3.60 28.84 -25.92
N THR A 42 3.60 28.41 -24.66
CA THR A 42 3.61 26.96 -24.24
C THR A 42 2.76 26.80 -22.99
N GLU A 43 1.44 26.73 -23.17
CA GLU A 43 0.55 26.28 -22.10
C GLU A 43 0.84 24.81 -21.81
N VAL A 44 1.63 24.55 -20.77
CA VAL A 44 1.78 23.20 -20.22
C VAL A 44 0.43 22.82 -19.63
N ASN A 45 -0.25 21.83 -20.21
CA ASN A 45 -1.50 21.34 -19.67
C ASN A 45 -1.22 20.41 -18.48
N LEU A 46 -1.06 21.02 -17.30
CA LEU A 46 -0.75 20.32 -16.04
C LEU A 46 -1.75 19.18 -15.72
N LEU A 47 -3.00 19.33 -16.14
CA LEU A 47 -4.00 18.30 -15.93
C LEU A 47 -3.72 17.05 -16.79
N VAL A 48 -3.28 17.24 -18.03
CA VAL A 48 -2.87 16.14 -18.91
C VAL A 48 -1.64 15.43 -18.34
N LEU A 49 -0.62 16.19 -17.95
CA LEU A 49 0.58 15.62 -17.32
C LEU A 49 0.24 14.83 -16.05
N TRP A 50 -0.66 15.37 -15.21
CA TRP A 50 -1.10 14.68 -14.00
C TRP A 50 -1.83 13.37 -14.30
N ASN A 51 -2.76 13.37 -15.24
CA ASN A 51 -3.52 12.19 -15.65
C ASN A 51 -2.63 11.11 -16.31
N ASN A 52 -1.60 11.55 -17.04
CA ASN A 52 -0.59 10.68 -17.64
C ASN A 52 0.47 10.20 -16.64
N LYS A 53 0.43 10.70 -15.38
CA LYS A 53 1.44 10.43 -14.34
C LYS A 53 2.85 10.94 -14.70
N GLU A 54 2.95 11.95 -15.52
CA GLU A 54 4.20 12.61 -15.94
C GLU A 54 4.69 13.59 -14.84
N TYR A 55 4.83 13.05 -13.60
CA TYR A 55 5.11 13.86 -12.41
C TYR A 55 6.46 14.57 -12.47
N LYS A 56 7.44 14.01 -13.16
CA LYS A 56 8.75 14.64 -13.31
C LYS A 56 8.66 15.97 -14.06
N GLU A 57 7.89 16.04 -15.13
CA GLU A 57 7.67 17.25 -15.90
C GLU A 57 6.92 18.32 -15.09
N ILE A 58 5.96 17.86 -14.24
CA ILE A 58 5.27 18.75 -13.31
C ILE A 58 6.24 19.31 -12.26
N ILE A 59 7.18 18.50 -11.77
CA ILE A 59 8.23 18.92 -10.83
C ILE A 59 9.07 20.01 -11.48
N ASP A 60 9.60 19.77 -12.69
CA ASP A 60 10.44 20.74 -13.43
C ASP A 60 9.69 22.05 -13.68
N TYR A 61 8.41 21.99 -14.03
CA TYR A 61 7.54 23.17 -14.19
C TYR A 61 7.41 23.96 -12.88
N ALA A 62 7.07 23.28 -11.79
CA ALA A 62 6.85 23.93 -10.50
C ALA A 62 8.14 24.53 -9.93
N GLU A 63 9.28 23.82 -10.02
CA GLU A 63 10.58 24.34 -9.61
C GLU A 63 10.99 25.59 -10.39
N ASN A 64 10.78 25.61 -11.71
CA ASN A 64 11.06 26.78 -12.54
C ASN A 64 10.17 27.98 -12.18
N GLY A 65 8.89 27.73 -11.90
CA GLY A 65 7.97 28.77 -11.42
C GLY A 65 8.39 29.35 -10.06
N LEU A 66 8.83 28.50 -9.14
CA LEU A 66 9.29 28.90 -7.80
C LEU A 66 10.59 29.73 -7.81
N LYS A 67 11.40 29.69 -8.86
CA LYS A 67 12.54 30.62 -9.04
C LYS A 67 12.09 32.07 -9.11
N LYS A 68 10.86 32.33 -9.62
CA LYS A 68 10.27 33.68 -9.74
C LYS A 68 9.53 34.08 -8.45
N ASN A 69 8.82 33.18 -7.86
CA ASN A 69 8.08 33.40 -6.61
C ASN A 69 8.19 32.17 -5.68
N ARG A 70 9.18 32.21 -4.80
CA ARG A 70 9.49 31.11 -3.88
C ARG A 70 8.33 30.71 -2.94
N PHE A 71 7.45 31.66 -2.61
CA PHE A 71 6.35 31.49 -1.68
C PHE A 71 5.02 31.23 -2.37
N ASP A 72 5.01 31.00 -3.68
CA ASP A 72 3.78 30.65 -4.39
C ASP A 72 3.17 29.38 -3.80
N PHE A 73 1.99 29.52 -3.19
CA PHE A 73 1.32 28.43 -2.50
C PHE A 73 0.99 27.29 -3.44
N ASN A 74 0.45 27.60 -4.62
CA ASN A 74 -0.02 26.60 -5.58
C ASN A 74 1.10 25.80 -6.20
N LEU A 75 2.20 26.47 -6.54
CA LEU A 75 3.40 25.79 -7.07
C LEU A 75 4.06 24.92 -6.00
N ASN A 76 4.12 25.36 -4.75
CA ASN A 76 4.63 24.54 -3.65
C ASN A 76 3.72 23.33 -3.37
N LEU A 77 2.39 23.50 -3.45
CA LEU A 77 1.42 22.41 -3.29
C LEU A 77 1.58 21.37 -4.40
N LEU A 78 1.61 21.85 -5.64
CA LEU A 78 1.83 21.03 -6.84
C LEU A 78 3.14 20.24 -6.74
N LEU A 79 4.22 20.91 -6.34
CA LEU A 79 5.54 20.32 -6.16
C LEU A 79 5.55 19.25 -5.07
N GLY A 80 4.98 19.52 -3.89
CA GLY A 80 4.90 18.57 -2.80
C GLY A 80 4.15 17.29 -3.16
N PHE A 81 3.03 17.44 -3.87
CA PHE A 81 2.24 16.29 -4.35
C PHE A 81 2.98 15.53 -5.45
N SER A 82 3.58 16.23 -6.41
CA SER A 82 4.32 15.59 -7.50
C SER A 82 5.52 14.81 -6.99
N TYR A 83 6.26 15.32 -6.02
CA TYR A 83 7.33 14.57 -5.35
C TYR A 83 6.81 13.30 -4.70
N PHE A 84 5.68 13.37 -3.97
CA PHE A 84 5.09 12.19 -3.34
C PHE A 84 4.71 11.14 -4.39
N TYR A 85 3.91 11.51 -5.40
CA TYR A 85 3.45 10.53 -6.40
C TYR A 85 4.58 10.02 -7.29
N TYR A 86 5.57 10.86 -7.61
CA TYR A 86 6.76 10.43 -8.34
C TYR A 86 7.56 9.39 -7.54
N SER A 87 7.71 9.60 -6.23
CA SER A 87 8.39 8.63 -5.36
C SER A 87 7.78 7.24 -5.42
N LEU A 88 6.45 7.13 -5.60
CA LEU A 88 5.76 5.83 -5.69
C LEU A 88 6.04 5.07 -6.98
N MET A 89 6.54 5.75 -8.01
CA MET A 89 6.90 5.14 -9.30
C MET A 89 8.34 4.64 -9.34
N LEU A 90 9.15 5.02 -8.36
CA LEU A 90 10.57 4.67 -8.32
C LEU A 90 10.79 3.29 -7.70
N ASN A 91 11.60 2.48 -8.38
CA ASN A 91 12.08 1.19 -7.86
C ASN A 91 13.31 1.35 -6.96
N ASP A 92 14.12 2.39 -7.18
CA ASP A 92 15.28 2.68 -6.37
C ASP A 92 14.87 3.22 -5.00
N SER A 93 15.21 2.49 -3.94
CA SER A 93 14.81 2.82 -2.56
C SER A 93 15.44 4.12 -2.07
N TYR A 94 16.66 4.44 -2.50
CA TYR A 94 17.36 5.66 -2.09
C TYR A 94 16.72 6.89 -2.73
N LEU A 95 16.52 6.87 -4.05
CA LEU A 95 15.83 7.94 -4.77
C LEU A 95 14.40 8.13 -4.28
N LYS A 96 13.67 7.03 -4.07
CA LYS A 96 12.34 7.05 -3.45
C LYS A 96 12.35 7.79 -2.12
N GLY A 97 13.32 7.48 -1.27
CA GLY A 97 13.50 8.14 0.03
C GLY A 97 13.72 9.64 -0.10
N GLN A 98 14.57 10.08 -1.01
CA GLN A 98 14.85 11.49 -1.26
C GLN A 98 13.60 12.27 -1.71
N PHE A 99 12.82 11.72 -2.65
CA PHE A 99 11.60 12.37 -3.10
C PHE A 99 10.50 12.40 -2.02
N LEU A 100 10.42 11.38 -1.17
CA LEU A 100 9.55 11.41 0.01
C LEU A 100 9.96 12.53 0.99
N ASP A 101 11.26 12.71 1.24
CA ASP A 101 11.76 13.78 2.10
C ASP A 101 11.45 15.15 1.50
N SER A 102 11.66 15.34 0.20
CA SER A 102 11.30 16.56 -0.50
C SER A 102 9.81 16.86 -0.43
N ALA A 103 8.95 15.85 -0.58
CA ALA A 103 7.51 16.00 -0.43
C ALA A 103 7.13 16.43 0.99
N ILE A 104 7.68 15.77 2.01
CA ILE A 104 7.43 16.07 3.42
C ILE A 104 7.87 17.51 3.75
N GLU A 105 9.06 17.92 3.30
CA GLU A 105 9.56 19.26 3.51
C GLU A 105 8.61 20.32 2.92
N ARG A 106 8.19 20.13 1.66
CA ARG A 106 7.28 21.05 0.98
C ARG A 106 5.92 21.16 1.64
N LEU A 107 5.35 20.02 2.00
CA LEU A 107 4.04 20.00 2.66
C LEU A 107 4.09 20.65 4.05
N ARG A 108 5.16 20.42 4.81
CA ARG A 108 5.36 21.07 6.11
C ARG A 108 5.58 22.57 5.96
N PHE A 109 6.34 22.99 4.95
CA PHE A 109 6.52 24.41 4.65
C PHE A 109 5.19 25.10 4.37
N LEU A 110 4.33 24.49 3.53
CA LEU A 110 3.00 25.03 3.23
C LEU A 110 2.14 25.21 4.47
N MET A 111 2.20 24.27 5.40
CA MET A 111 1.47 24.36 6.68
C MET A 111 1.98 25.48 7.59
N SER A 112 3.22 25.95 7.39
CA SER A 112 3.82 27.01 8.19
C SER A 112 3.57 28.42 7.67
N ILE A 113 3.19 28.56 6.39
CA ILE A 113 3.06 29.88 5.74
C ILE A 113 1.62 30.29 5.43
N ASN A 114 0.64 29.40 5.60
CA ASN A 114 -0.76 29.69 5.26
C ASN A 114 -1.73 29.00 6.21
N ASP A 115 -2.38 29.79 7.04
CA ASP A 115 -3.40 29.33 7.99
C ASP A 115 -4.70 28.88 7.29
N ASP A 116 -4.99 29.39 6.09
CA ASP A 116 -6.16 29.04 5.27
C ASP A 116 -5.89 27.84 4.34
N ALA A 117 -4.74 27.17 4.48
CA ALA A 117 -4.39 26.02 3.68
C ALA A 117 -5.41 24.88 3.85
N PRO A 118 -5.64 24.04 2.81
CA PRO A 118 -6.52 22.88 2.92
C PRO A 118 -5.85 21.79 3.79
N MET A 119 -5.79 22.06 5.09
CA MET A 119 -5.01 21.29 6.08
C MET A 119 -5.35 19.79 6.04
N GLY A 120 -6.62 19.42 5.84
CA GLY A 120 -7.02 18.03 5.73
C GLY A 120 -6.29 17.28 4.61
N LEU A 121 -6.16 17.93 3.45
CA LEU A 121 -5.46 17.37 2.29
C LEU A 121 -3.95 17.30 2.52
N LEU A 122 -3.35 18.34 3.12
CA LEU A 122 -1.93 18.35 3.46
C LEU A 122 -1.62 17.24 4.48
N TYR A 123 -2.43 17.11 5.52
CA TYR A 123 -2.28 16.04 6.52
C TYR A 123 -2.39 14.65 5.88
N TYR A 124 -3.33 14.47 4.95
CA TYR A 124 -3.52 13.20 4.26
C TYR A 124 -2.29 12.77 3.47
N ILE A 125 -1.77 13.63 2.58
CA ILE A 125 -0.56 13.29 1.78
C ILE A 125 0.67 13.17 2.68
N LEU A 126 0.80 14.03 3.70
CA LEU A 126 1.90 13.96 4.65
C LEU A 126 1.88 12.64 5.44
N GLY A 127 0.71 12.20 5.90
CA GLY A 127 0.55 10.93 6.56
C GLY A 127 0.90 9.74 5.67
N LYS A 128 0.49 9.76 4.40
CA LYS A 128 0.88 8.75 3.41
C LYS A 128 2.40 8.76 3.17
N ALA A 129 3.00 9.93 3.03
CA ALA A 129 4.44 10.02 2.83
C ALA A 129 5.23 9.42 4.00
N TYR A 130 4.81 9.69 5.25
CA TYR A 130 5.42 9.06 6.41
C TYR A 130 5.19 7.54 6.46
N SER A 131 4.03 7.05 6.05
CA SER A 131 3.78 5.61 5.93
C SER A 131 4.77 4.92 4.99
N HIS A 132 5.07 5.56 3.85
CA HIS A 132 6.05 5.05 2.89
C HIS A 132 7.51 5.19 3.35
N LYS A 133 7.80 6.02 4.36
CA LYS A 133 9.11 6.10 5.02
C LYS A 133 9.39 4.91 5.94
N GLY A 134 8.37 4.11 6.27
CA GLY A 134 8.49 2.86 7.03
C GLY A 134 8.33 3.00 8.54
N GLU A 135 8.76 1.96 9.26
CA GLU A 135 8.47 1.73 10.67
C GLU A 135 8.82 2.92 11.58
N TYR A 136 9.98 3.53 11.39
CA TYR A 136 10.44 4.67 12.21
C TYR A 136 9.55 5.92 12.15
N TYR A 137 8.70 6.02 11.16
CA TYR A 137 7.83 7.17 10.93
C TYR A 137 6.34 6.85 11.08
N SER A 138 6.02 5.64 11.54
CA SER A 138 4.64 5.16 11.61
C SER A 138 3.79 5.93 12.61
N ASP A 139 4.37 6.44 13.70
CA ASP A 139 3.71 7.33 14.66
C ASP A 139 3.31 8.67 14.01
N LEU A 140 4.19 9.25 13.19
CA LEU A 140 3.88 10.47 12.43
C LEU A 140 2.83 10.19 11.36
N SER A 141 2.91 9.04 10.68
CA SER A 141 1.87 8.62 9.75
C SER A 141 0.50 8.58 10.43
N VAL A 142 0.37 7.86 11.54
CA VAL A 142 -0.86 7.78 12.33
C VAL A 142 -1.34 9.15 12.78
N LYS A 143 -0.43 10.00 13.28
CA LYS A 143 -0.74 11.36 13.74
C LYS A 143 -1.38 12.20 12.61
N TYR A 144 -0.76 12.21 11.44
CA TYR A 144 -1.23 13.06 10.34
C TYR A 144 -2.46 12.49 9.63
N LEU A 145 -2.55 11.16 9.46
CA LEU A 145 -3.75 10.53 8.91
C LEU A 145 -4.96 10.73 9.82
N ASN A 146 -4.82 10.65 11.14
CA ASN A 146 -5.90 10.98 12.07
C ASN A 146 -6.29 12.47 11.99
N LYS A 147 -5.32 13.39 11.91
CA LYS A 147 -5.63 14.81 11.68
C LYS A 147 -6.40 15.03 10.37
N ALA A 148 -6.04 14.32 9.30
CA ALA A 148 -6.78 14.36 8.04
C ALA A 148 -8.21 13.85 8.22
N LEU A 149 -8.38 12.69 8.86
CA LEU A 149 -9.68 12.04 9.04
C LEU A 149 -10.68 12.91 9.82
N TYR A 150 -10.21 13.68 10.80
CA TYR A 150 -11.03 14.56 11.64
C TYR A 150 -11.06 16.02 11.16
N SER A 151 -10.43 16.35 10.04
CA SER A 151 -10.46 17.71 9.49
C SER A 151 -11.78 17.96 8.76
N SER A 152 -12.46 19.06 9.09
CA SER A 152 -13.68 19.49 8.41
C SER A 152 -13.49 19.81 6.92
N SER A 153 -12.26 20.11 6.51
CA SER A 153 -11.91 20.37 5.11
C SER A 153 -11.66 19.09 4.29
N PHE A 154 -11.69 17.91 4.93
CA PHE A 154 -11.42 16.63 4.28
C PHE A 154 -12.72 15.91 3.88
N THR A 155 -13.61 16.59 3.17
CA THR A 155 -14.92 16.04 2.74
C THR A 155 -14.89 15.36 1.37
N PHE A 156 -13.72 15.16 0.76
CA PHE A 156 -13.61 14.50 -0.54
C PHE A 156 -13.69 12.98 -0.41
N MET A 157 -14.88 12.43 -0.56
CA MET A 157 -15.19 10.99 -0.47
C MET A 157 -14.25 10.09 -1.31
N SER A 158 -13.71 10.57 -2.43
CA SER A 158 -12.83 9.78 -3.28
C SER A 158 -11.41 9.60 -2.70
N MET A 159 -10.94 10.54 -1.88
CA MET A 159 -9.61 10.49 -1.24
C MET A 159 -9.63 9.75 0.10
N GLN A 160 -10.80 9.56 0.71
CA GLN A 160 -10.93 8.84 1.98
C GLN A 160 -10.79 7.33 1.84
N LYS A 161 -10.94 6.78 0.64
CA LYS A 161 -11.03 5.31 0.44
C LYS A 161 -9.82 4.55 0.94
N ASP A 162 -8.62 5.12 0.86
CA ASP A 162 -7.38 4.46 1.26
C ASP A 162 -6.84 4.92 2.63
N ILE A 163 -7.43 5.94 3.27
CA ILE A 163 -6.95 6.45 4.57
C ILE A 163 -6.98 5.36 5.65
N PHE A 164 -8.00 4.50 5.62
CA PHE A 164 -8.11 3.40 6.57
C PHE A 164 -7.09 2.30 6.29
N GLU A 165 -6.74 2.06 5.02
CA GLU A 165 -5.67 1.14 4.64
C GLU A 165 -4.32 1.64 5.18
N TYR A 166 -4.01 2.93 4.98
CA TYR A 166 -2.78 3.53 5.49
C TYR A 166 -2.72 3.58 7.02
N LEU A 167 -3.84 3.85 7.70
CA LEU A 167 -3.92 3.78 9.17
C LEU A 167 -3.71 2.33 9.64
N GLY A 168 -4.40 1.35 9.03
CA GLY A 168 -4.23 -0.06 9.33
C GLY A 168 -2.78 -0.51 9.20
N TYR A 169 -2.12 -0.14 8.09
CA TYR A 169 -0.72 -0.45 7.85
C TYR A 169 0.22 0.23 8.85
N SER A 170 0.00 1.52 9.16
CA SER A 170 0.85 2.25 10.10
C SER A 170 0.74 1.69 11.51
N TYR A 171 -0.46 1.31 11.98
CA TYR A 171 -0.64 0.61 13.25
C TYR A 171 -0.03 -0.80 13.25
N GLN A 172 -0.07 -1.52 12.12
CA GLN A 172 0.62 -2.81 11.96
C GLN A 172 2.13 -2.66 12.19
N LEU A 173 2.76 -1.64 11.62
CA LEU A 173 4.18 -1.34 11.82
C LEU A 173 4.48 -0.99 13.27
N LEU A 174 3.58 -0.28 13.97
CA LEU A 174 3.68 -0.01 15.40
C LEU A 174 3.38 -1.23 16.28
N LYS A 175 3.03 -2.39 15.68
CA LYS A 175 2.62 -3.62 16.37
C LYS A 175 1.36 -3.45 17.24
N ASP A 176 0.60 -2.36 17.06
CA ASP A 176 -0.73 -2.21 17.60
C ASP A 176 -1.74 -2.93 16.70
N TYR A 177 -1.77 -4.25 16.83
CA TYR A 177 -2.60 -5.11 15.98
C TYR A 177 -4.09 -4.89 16.20
N HIS A 178 -4.51 -4.49 17.40
CA HIS A 178 -5.90 -4.17 17.69
C HIS A 178 -6.40 -2.98 16.86
N SER A 179 -5.68 -1.87 16.90
CA SER A 179 -6.00 -0.68 16.10
C SER A 179 -5.87 -0.96 14.60
N SER A 180 -4.84 -1.72 14.21
CA SER A 180 -4.63 -2.14 12.83
C SER A 180 -5.84 -2.90 12.27
N LEU A 181 -6.33 -3.93 12.98
CA LEU A 181 -7.51 -4.70 12.58
C LEU A 181 -8.75 -3.82 12.45
N LYS A 182 -9.00 -2.94 13.44
CA LYS A 182 -10.11 -1.99 13.40
C LYS A 182 -10.13 -1.14 12.13
N PHE A 183 -8.96 -0.66 11.69
CA PHE A 183 -8.87 0.17 10.50
C PHE A 183 -8.92 -0.64 9.21
N PHE A 184 -8.30 -1.82 9.14
CA PHE A 184 -8.42 -2.69 7.98
C PHE A 184 -9.85 -3.23 7.79
N GLU A 185 -10.60 -3.50 8.87
CA GLU A 185 -12.01 -3.85 8.77
C GLU A 185 -12.86 -2.71 8.19
N LYS A 186 -12.57 -1.45 8.58
CA LYS A 186 -13.21 -0.28 7.97
C LYS A 186 -12.87 -0.17 6.49
N ALA A 187 -11.58 -0.32 6.15
CA ALA A 187 -11.13 -0.32 4.76
C ALA A 187 -11.86 -1.39 3.94
N TYR A 188 -11.98 -2.60 4.49
CA TYR A 188 -12.65 -3.71 3.81
C TYR A 188 -14.16 -3.48 3.59
N ARG A 189 -14.85 -2.79 4.53
CA ARG A 189 -16.27 -2.43 4.35
C ARG A 189 -16.48 -1.43 3.22
N GLU A 190 -15.54 -0.51 3.03
CA GLU A 190 -15.61 0.52 1.99
C GLU A 190 -15.11 0.03 0.63
N ASN A 191 -14.05 -0.76 0.64
CA ASN A 191 -13.42 -1.30 -0.56
C ASN A 191 -12.97 -2.74 -0.30
N LYS A 192 -13.69 -3.69 -0.90
CA LYS A 192 -13.37 -5.12 -0.83
C LYS A 192 -12.15 -5.40 -1.71
N SER A 193 -10.95 -5.05 -1.23
CA SER A 193 -9.71 -5.28 -1.97
C SER A 193 -8.98 -6.52 -1.46
N ASP A 194 -8.32 -7.22 -2.37
CA ASP A 194 -7.48 -8.38 -2.07
C ASP A 194 -6.32 -8.02 -1.13
N LEU A 195 -5.77 -6.82 -1.29
CA LEU A 195 -4.71 -6.32 -0.42
C LEU A 195 -5.18 -6.17 1.02
N VAL A 196 -6.40 -5.68 1.22
CA VAL A 196 -6.99 -5.55 2.57
C VAL A 196 -7.30 -6.92 3.16
N LEU A 197 -7.79 -7.88 2.37
CA LEU A 197 -7.98 -9.26 2.83
C LEU A 197 -6.68 -9.90 3.32
N TRP A 198 -5.62 -9.76 2.52
CA TRP A 198 -4.31 -10.25 2.94
C TRP A 198 -3.81 -9.53 4.20
N SER A 199 -3.99 -8.22 4.30
CA SER A 199 -3.60 -7.44 5.48
C SER A 199 -4.34 -7.91 6.74
N LEU A 200 -5.64 -8.16 6.62
CA LEU A 200 -6.45 -8.73 7.72
C LEU A 200 -5.96 -10.12 8.12
N ALA A 201 -5.67 -10.99 7.15
CA ALA A 201 -5.12 -12.31 7.42
C ALA A 201 -3.77 -12.21 8.15
N TYR A 202 -2.87 -11.38 7.65
CA TYR A 202 -1.54 -11.21 8.22
C TYR A 202 -1.56 -10.61 9.63
N VAL A 203 -2.37 -9.57 9.85
CA VAL A 203 -2.45 -8.92 11.17
C VAL A 203 -3.11 -9.84 12.20
N ASN A 204 -4.15 -10.61 11.82
CA ASN A 204 -4.72 -11.62 12.69
C ASN A 204 -3.69 -12.69 13.08
N TYR A 205 -2.91 -13.19 12.12
CA TYR A 205 -1.82 -14.12 12.42
C TYR A 205 -0.81 -13.52 13.42
N LYS A 206 -0.39 -12.27 13.21
CA LYS A 206 0.55 -11.57 14.12
C LYS A 206 -0.03 -11.29 15.50
N ALA A 207 -1.36 -11.13 15.59
CA ALA A 207 -2.09 -10.97 16.85
C ALA A 207 -2.34 -12.30 17.57
N GLY A 208 -2.03 -13.45 16.96
CA GLY A 208 -2.32 -14.79 17.49
C GLY A 208 -3.74 -15.30 17.22
N ASN A 209 -4.54 -14.57 16.46
CA ASN A 209 -5.91 -14.93 16.07
C ASN A 209 -5.85 -15.84 14.83
N ILE A 210 -5.39 -17.08 15.03
CA ILE A 210 -5.05 -17.98 13.92
C ILE A 210 -6.28 -18.39 13.11
N ASP A 211 -7.41 -18.62 13.75
CA ASP A 211 -8.62 -19.08 13.07
C ASP A 211 -9.24 -17.96 12.22
N GLU A 212 -9.23 -16.73 12.68
CA GLU A 212 -9.62 -15.54 11.91
C GLU A 212 -8.67 -15.30 10.73
N SER A 213 -7.37 -15.49 10.93
CA SER A 213 -6.38 -15.42 9.84
C SER A 213 -6.73 -16.41 8.73
N ILE A 214 -7.01 -17.68 9.09
CA ILE A 214 -7.43 -18.73 8.14
C ILE A 214 -8.74 -18.35 7.42
N GLN A 215 -9.70 -17.77 8.12
CA GLN A 215 -10.95 -17.32 7.49
C GLN A 215 -10.69 -16.26 6.40
N TYR A 216 -9.83 -15.26 6.67
CA TYR A 216 -9.50 -14.25 5.67
C TYR A 216 -8.66 -14.82 4.51
N ILE A 217 -7.75 -15.76 4.77
CA ILE A 217 -7.02 -16.49 3.72
C ILE A 217 -8.00 -17.24 2.82
N ASN A 218 -8.91 -18.02 3.42
CA ASN A 218 -9.90 -18.77 2.65
C ASN A 218 -10.80 -17.84 1.84
N LYS A 219 -11.22 -16.72 2.42
CA LYS A 219 -11.99 -15.71 1.71
C LYS A 219 -11.22 -15.14 0.52
N PHE A 220 -9.93 -14.81 0.70
CA PHE A 220 -9.06 -14.40 -0.40
C PHE A 220 -8.99 -15.44 -1.50
N LEU A 221 -8.90 -16.73 -1.15
CA LEU A 221 -8.78 -17.83 -2.10
C LEU A 221 -10.11 -18.23 -2.75
N GLN A 222 -11.26 -17.91 -2.14
CA GLN A 222 -12.62 -18.34 -2.57
C GLN A 222 -13.42 -17.24 -3.27
N GLU A 223 -13.06 -15.96 -3.14
CA GLU A 223 -13.88 -14.83 -3.62
C GLU A 223 -14.06 -14.77 -5.14
N GLU A 224 -13.66 -15.83 -5.87
CA GLU A 224 -14.05 -15.99 -7.28
C GLU A 224 -14.71 -17.34 -7.49
N ASN A 225 -16.02 -17.31 -7.81
CA ASN A 225 -16.84 -18.40 -8.31
C ASN A 225 -16.09 -19.38 -9.24
N GLY A 226 -15.31 -20.32 -8.70
CA GLY A 226 -14.74 -21.44 -9.43
C GLY A 226 -13.68 -21.12 -10.49
N THR A 227 -13.37 -19.88 -10.78
CA THR A 227 -12.23 -19.50 -11.61
C THR A 227 -10.99 -19.38 -10.74
N PHE A 228 -10.09 -20.30 -10.95
CA PHE A 228 -8.79 -20.34 -10.28
C PHE A 228 -8.10 -18.97 -10.34
N VAL A 229 -7.35 -18.66 -9.30
CA VAL A 229 -6.33 -17.61 -9.09
C VAL A 229 -5.52 -17.16 -10.34
N LYS A 230 -5.82 -17.72 -11.52
CA LYS A 230 -5.09 -17.52 -12.77
C LYS A 230 -5.29 -16.13 -13.40
N ASP A 231 -6.37 -15.42 -13.03
CA ASP A 231 -6.68 -14.09 -13.58
C ASP A 231 -6.37 -12.93 -12.64
N ARG A 232 -5.86 -13.20 -11.42
CA ARG A 232 -5.40 -12.14 -10.51
C ARG A 232 -4.06 -11.60 -10.98
N SER A 233 -4.01 -10.32 -11.25
CA SER A 233 -2.84 -9.61 -11.79
C SER A 233 -1.66 -9.52 -10.82
N ASP A 234 -1.85 -9.71 -9.51
CA ASP A 234 -0.80 -9.57 -8.49
C ASP A 234 -0.29 -10.93 -7.98
N SER A 235 0.63 -11.52 -8.77
CA SER A 235 1.30 -12.77 -8.39
C SER A 235 2.08 -12.67 -7.06
N ASN A 236 2.54 -11.48 -6.67
CA ASN A 236 3.26 -11.27 -5.41
C ASN A 236 2.31 -11.41 -4.22
N LEU A 237 1.09 -10.90 -4.34
CA LEU A 237 0.09 -11.00 -3.28
C LEU A 237 -0.33 -12.45 -3.04
N ILE A 238 -0.54 -13.21 -4.13
CA ILE A 238 -0.84 -14.63 -4.06
C ILE A 238 0.26 -15.42 -3.37
N GLN A 239 1.53 -15.14 -3.70
CA GLN A 239 2.68 -15.76 -3.04
C GLN A 239 2.67 -15.47 -1.53
N LYS A 240 2.41 -14.23 -1.11
CA LYS A 240 2.34 -13.85 0.30
C LYS A 240 1.24 -14.60 1.05
N VAL A 241 0.07 -14.79 0.42
CA VAL A 241 -1.05 -15.53 1.02
C VAL A 241 -0.69 -17.00 1.20
N TYR A 242 -0.14 -17.67 0.18
CA TYR A 242 0.28 -19.07 0.33
C TYR A 242 1.44 -19.24 1.29
N LEU A 243 2.38 -18.30 1.36
CA LEU A 243 3.45 -18.32 2.37
C LEU A 243 2.87 -18.27 3.78
N LEU A 244 1.99 -17.33 4.05
CA LEU A 244 1.34 -17.19 5.36
C LEU A 244 0.55 -18.45 5.71
N TYR A 245 -0.19 -19.01 4.75
CA TYR A 245 -0.98 -20.22 4.98
C TYR A 245 -0.09 -21.42 5.26
N GLY A 246 1.02 -21.55 4.54
CA GLY A 246 2.03 -22.57 4.79
C GLY A 246 2.67 -22.43 6.18
N ASP A 247 2.97 -21.21 6.61
CA ASP A 247 3.52 -20.93 7.94
C ASP A 247 2.53 -21.35 9.05
N ILE A 248 1.26 -21.02 8.89
CA ILE A 248 0.21 -21.44 9.84
C ILE A 248 0.11 -22.97 9.91
N PHE A 249 0.10 -23.68 8.78
CA PHE A 249 0.08 -25.13 8.77
C PHE A 249 1.34 -25.74 9.39
N PHE A 250 2.50 -25.16 9.12
CA PHE A 250 3.76 -25.60 9.71
C PHE A 250 3.76 -25.48 11.24
N GLU A 251 3.27 -24.36 11.79
CA GLU A 251 3.13 -24.15 13.23
C GLU A 251 2.12 -25.11 13.88
N LYS A 252 1.07 -25.47 13.14
CA LYS A 252 0.10 -26.52 13.56
C LYS A 252 0.64 -27.95 13.36
N ASN A 253 1.90 -28.13 12.94
CA ASN A 253 2.52 -29.41 12.60
C ASN A 253 1.82 -30.18 11.47
N ASN A 254 1.02 -29.51 10.68
CA ASN A 254 0.41 -30.07 9.46
C ASN A 254 1.38 -29.86 8.27
N TYR A 255 2.42 -30.66 8.26
CA TYR A 255 3.56 -30.47 7.32
C TYR A 255 3.19 -30.78 5.87
N ASP A 256 2.22 -31.64 5.61
CA ASP A 256 1.79 -31.96 4.25
C ASP A 256 1.10 -30.78 3.59
N GLU A 257 0.18 -30.13 4.31
CA GLU A 257 -0.50 -28.93 3.83
C GLU A 257 0.46 -27.73 3.76
N ALA A 258 1.39 -27.63 4.70
CA ALA A 258 2.45 -26.61 4.63
C ALA A 258 3.27 -26.75 3.36
N PHE A 259 3.71 -28.00 3.04
CA PHE A 259 4.44 -28.30 1.81
C PHE A 259 3.62 -27.93 0.56
N ASN A 260 2.33 -28.31 0.52
CA ASN A 260 1.46 -27.99 -0.59
C ASN A 260 1.34 -26.46 -0.83
N CYS A 261 1.28 -25.67 0.25
CA CYS A 261 1.26 -24.22 0.16
C CYS A 261 2.58 -23.67 -0.37
N TYR A 262 3.72 -24.15 0.13
CA TYR A 262 5.03 -23.71 -0.34
C TYR A 262 5.31 -24.13 -1.79
N ASP A 263 4.86 -25.31 -2.21
CA ASP A 263 4.95 -25.76 -3.61
C ASP A 263 4.18 -24.83 -4.56
N LYS A 264 2.99 -24.34 -4.12
CA LYS A 264 2.25 -23.33 -4.90
C LYS A 264 3.03 -22.03 -5.05
N VAL A 265 3.76 -21.61 -4.04
CA VAL A 265 4.64 -20.43 -4.15
C VAL A 265 5.76 -20.70 -5.16
N LEU A 266 6.42 -21.85 -5.12
CA LEU A 266 7.47 -22.21 -6.08
C LEU A 266 6.97 -22.33 -7.52
N LYS A 267 5.73 -22.75 -7.72
CA LYS A 267 5.08 -22.76 -9.06
C LYS A 267 4.89 -21.35 -9.62
N ILE A 268 4.73 -20.33 -8.78
CA ILE A 268 4.61 -18.93 -9.17
C ILE A 268 6.00 -18.30 -9.33
N ASN A 269 6.88 -18.55 -8.38
CA ASN A 269 8.25 -18.04 -8.35
C ASN A 269 9.21 -19.12 -7.86
N SER A 270 9.82 -19.82 -8.80
CA SER A 270 10.78 -20.90 -8.53
C SER A 270 12.10 -20.41 -7.89
N LEU A 271 12.36 -19.11 -7.93
CA LEU A 271 13.57 -18.49 -7.36
C LEU A 271 13.30 -17.82 -6.00
N ASN A 272 12.39 -18.35 -5.19
CA ASN A 272 12.11 -17.83 -3.85
C ASN A 272 12.96 -18.61 -2.81
N PRO A 273 14.11 -18.08 -2.35
CA PRO A 273 15.02 -18.83 -1.48
C PRO A 273 14.42 -19.13 -0.10
N ASN A 274 13.55 -18.25 0.42
CA ASN A 274 12.92 -18.46 1.72
C ASN A 274 12.01 -19.70 1.74
N VAL A 275 11.36 -20.01 0.62
CA VAL A 275 10.51 -21.19 0.50
C VAL A 275 11.32 -22.46 0.56
N TYR A 276 12.50 -22.49 -0.07
CA TYR A 276 13.40 -23.62 0.03
C TYR A 276 13.85 -23.88 1.47
N VAL A 277 14.13 -22.83 2.25
CA VAL A 277 14.43 -22.97 3.68
C VAL A 277 13.26 -23.64 4.41
N LYS A 278 12.05 -23.16 4.20
CA LYS A 278 10.82 -23.68 4.85
C LYS A 278 10.56 -25.16 4.48
N ILE A 279 10.75 -25.53 3.24
CA ILE A 279 10.65 -26.93 2.79
C ILE A 279 11.74 -27.79 3.46
N GLY A 280 12.96 -27.31 3.54
CA GLY A 280 14.03 -27.98 4.28
C GLY A 280 13.67 -28.19 5.76
N ASP A 281 13.07 -27.18 6.40
CA ASP A 281 12.60 -27.27 7.78
C ASP A 281 11.48 -28.31 7.96
N ILE A 282 10.61 -28.51 6.96
CA ILE A 282 9.61 -29.60 6.96
C ILE A 282 10.32 -30.94 6.99
N TYR A 283 11.27 -31.22 6.08
CA TYR A 283 11.99 -32.50 6.03
C TYR A 283 12.73 -32.79 7.35
N ARG A 284 13.33 -31.76 7.94
CA ARG A 284 13.96 -31.88 9.25
C ARG A 284 12.97 -32.27 10.35
N LYS A 285 11.82 -31.58 10.42
CA LYS A 285 10.88 -31.76 11.53
C LYS A 285 9.98 -32.98 11.38
N LYS A 286 9.45 -33.20 10.18
CA LYS A 286 8.50 -34.30 9.90
C LYS A 286 9.22 -35.65 9.81
N ASP A 287 10.19 -35.73 8.91
CA ASP A 287 10.78 -37.00 8.49
C ASP A 287 12.12 -37.29 9.19
N LYS A 288 12.68 -36.29 9.88
CA LYS A 288 14.07 -36.31 10.39
C LYS A 288 15.11 -36.63 9.28
N ASP A 289 14.73 -36.27 8.03
CA ASP A 289 15.56 -36.46 6.85
C ASP A 289 16.56 -35.31 6.69
N TYR A 290 17.62 -35.32 7.49
CA TYR A 290 18.65 -34.29 7.47
C TYR A 290 19.34 -34.14 6.11
N PRO A 291 19.70 -35.24 5.39
CA PRO A 291 20.28 -35.13 4.06
C PRO A 291 19.38 -34.32 3.09
N LYS A 292 18.09 -34.58 3.10
CA LYS A 292 17.13 -33.90 2.24
C LYS A 292 16.89 -32.44 2.66
N ALA A 293 16.78 -32.19 3.97
CA ALA A 293 16.72 -30.84 4.53
C ALA A 293 17.91 -30.00 4.09
N ARG A 294 19.14 -30.54 4.22
CA ARG A 294 20.37 -29.85 3.80
C ARG A 294 20.41 -29.57 2.30
N LYS A 295 19.86 -30.48 1.48
CA LYS A 295 19.73 -30.22 0.05
C LYS A 295 18.92 -28.96 -0.23
N TYR A 296 17.75 -28.83 0.40
CA TYR A 296 16.88 -27.66 0.22
C TYR A 296 17.52 -26.37 0.76
N TRP A 297 18.19 -26.40 1.90
CA TRP A 297 18.90 -25.23 2.43
C TRP A 297 20.07 -24.79 1.53
N ARG A 298 20.75 -25.73 0.87
CA ARG A 298 21.77 -25.39 -0.13
C ARG A 298 21.16 -24.82 -1.39
N GLU A 299 20.02 -25.31 -1.81
CA GLU A 299 19.26 -24.73 -2.93
C GLU A 299 18.89 -23.28 -2.64
N ALA A 300 18.43 -22.97 -1.43
CA ALA A 300 18.18 -21.60 -1.01
C ALA A 300 19.45 -20.72 -1.14
N LEU A 301 20.62 -21.22 -0.73
CA LEU A 301 21.90 -20.50 -0.85
C LEU A 301 22.41 -20.40 -2.29
N SER A 302 22.01 -21.30 -3.18
CA SER A 302 22.33 -21.15 -4.61
C SER A 302 21.61 -19.98 -5.25
N ILE A 303 20.43 -19.64 -4.73
CA ILE A 303 19.61 -18.51 -5.18
C ILE A 303 20.05 -17.21 -4.48
N ASP A 304 20.19 -17.25 -3.16
CA ASP A 304 20.68 -16.13 -2.34
C ASP A 304 21.83 -16.59 -1.44
N PRO A 305 23.11 -16.37 -1.85
CA PRO A 305 24.27 -16.76 -1.07
C PRO A 305 24.39 -16.08 0.29
N TYR A 306 23.65 -14.99 0.52
CA TYR A 306 23.71 -14.23 1.77
C TYR A 306 22.53 -14.52 2.71
N LEU A 307 21.64 -15.44 2.36
CA LEU A 307 20.47 -15.78 3.19
C LEU A 307 20.93 -16.41 4.53
N GLU A 308 20.87 -15.61 5.58
CA GLU A 308 21.38 -15.97 6.91
C GLU A 308 20.64 -17.18 7.50
N GLU A 309 19.32 -17.24 7.34
CA GLU A 309 18.50 -18.37 7.82
C GLU A 309 18.97 -19.72 7.27
N ALA A 310 19.30 -19.81 5.98
CA ALA A 310 19.79 -21.03 5.37
C ALA A 310 21.20 -21.41 5.89
N ARG A 311 22.05 -20.40 6.08
CA ARG A 311 23.40 -20.61 6.65
C ARG A 311 23.34 -21.15 8.08
N GLU A 312 22.47 -20.57 8.91
CA GLU A 312 22.27 -21.03 10.30
C GLU A 312 21.75 -22.47 10.34
N ARG A 313 20.76 -22.82 9.49
CA ARG A 313 20.24 -24.20 9.41
C ARG A 313 21.33 -25.21 9.05
N LEU A 314 22.22 -24.84 8.14
CA LEU A 314 23.33 -25.71 7.76
C LEU A 314 24.41 -25.85 8.85
N LYS A 315 24.68 -24.80 9.64
CA LYS A 315 25.60 -24.86 10.80
C LYS A 315 25.02 -25.78 11.88
N ILE A 316 23.78 -25.55 12.31
CA ILE A 316 23.12 -26.38 13.33
C ILE A 316 23.10 -27.85 12.91
N SER A 317 22.86 -28.14 11.63
CA SER A 317 22.81 -29.52 11.14
C SER A 317 24.17 -30.22 11.12
N LEU A 318 25.28 -29.49 11.32
CA LEU A 318 26.61 -30.06 11.49
C LEU A 318 26.94 -30.39 12.96
N GLU A 319 26.26 -29.74 13.88
CA GLU A 319 26.44 -29.96 15.33
C GLU A 319 25.53 -31.09 15.83
N ASP A 320 24.49 -31.47 15.07
CA ASP A 320 23.57 -32.58 15.38
C ASP A 320 24.15 -33.97 15.03
N PHE A 321 25.43 -34.04 14.55
CA PHE A 321 26.19 -35.25 14.24
C PHE A 321 27.42 -35.41 15.13
#